data_626a4482d9496fc61ab9385345109b49
#
_entry.id   626a4482d9496fc61ab9385345109b49
#
_cell.length_a   1.000
_cell.length_b   1.000
_cell.length_c   1.000
_cell.angle_alpha   90.00
_cell.angle_beta   90.00
_cell.angle_gamma   90.00
#
_symmetry.space_group_name_H-M   'P 1'
#
loop_
_entity.id
_entity.type
_entity.pdbx_description
1 polymer ?
#
loop_
_entity_poly.entity_id
_entity_poly.type
_entity_poly.pdbx_seq_one_letter_code
_entity_poly.pdbx_strand_id
1 'polypeptide(L)' 'MEQTKKSTFKLLFYLKKNELKKNGNAPIMARITIDGTPKTFGTKLEINPNNWD' A
#
# COMPACT_ATOMS: atom_id res chain seq x y z
N MET A 1 -11.07 7.98 -23.44
CA MET A 1 -10.58 8.61 -23.32
C MET A 1 -9.69 8.75 -23.26
N GLU A 2 -9.40 8.91 -23.45
CA GLU A 2 -8.48 9.20 -23.51
C GLU A 2 -7.93 9.69 -22.78
N GLN A 3 -7.49 9.40 -22.61
CA GLN A 3 -6.69 9.97 -21.84
C GLN A 3 -5.65 10.60 -22.39
N THR A 4 -5.69 11.64 -22.52
CA THR A 4 -4.64 12.40 -23.07
C THR A 4 -3.70 12.86 -22.02
N LYS A 5 -4.00 12.62 -20.79
CA LYS A 5 -3.16 13.09 -19.80
C LYS A 5 -1.94 12.32 -19.70
N LYS A 6 -0.88 12.90 -19.33
CA LYS A 6 0.38 12.23 -19.19
C LYS A 6 0.63 11.77 -17.80
N SER A 7 -0.24 12.06 -16.88
CA SER A 7 -0.04 11.63 -15.51
C SER A 7 -0.03 10.13 -15.40
N THR A 8 0.92 9.60 -14.66
CA THR A 8 0.91 8.18 -14.36
C THR A 8 0.45 8.02 -12.93
N PHE A 9 -0.32 7.00 -12.71
CA PHE A 9 -0.88 6.74 -11.40
C PHE A 9 -0.75 5.26 -11.09
N LYS A 10 -0.18 4.96 -9.96
CA LYS A 10 -0.04 3.57 -9.52
C LYS A 10 -0.43 3.46 -8.07
N LEU A 11 -1.12 2.40 -7.75
CA LEU A 11 -1.52 2.13 -6.38
C LEU A 11 -1.06 0.74 -6.02
N LEU A 12 -0.38 0.64 -4.89
CA LEU A 12 0.18 -0.62 -4.43
C LEU A 12 -0.09 -0.79 -2.96
N PHE A 13 -0.47 -2.00 -2.56
CA PHE A 13 -0.64 -2.32 -1.16
C PHE A 13 0.42 -3.33 -0.75
N TYR A 14 0.92 -3.22 0.47
CA TYR A 14 1.91 -4.16 0.97
C TYR A 14 1.83 -4.23 2.49
N LEU A 15 2.41 -5.28 3.05
CA LEU A 15 2.43 -5.45 4.48
C LEU A 15 3.76 -4.99 5.06
N LYS A 16 3.70 -4.36 6.22
CA LYS A 16 4.89 -4.01 6.94
C LYS A 16 5.20 -5.12 7.91
N LYS A 17 5.80 -6.17 7.42
CA LYS A 17 6.03 -7.36 8.23
C LYS A 17 6.98 -7.14 9.39
N ASN A 18 7.79 -6.11 9.33
CA ASN A 18 8.69 -5.82 10.44
C ASN A 18 8.02 -5.06 11.56
N GLU A 19 6.73 -4.83 11.47
CA GLU A 19 5.99 -4.15 12.50
C GLU A 19 4.78 -4.96 12.94
N LEU A 20 4.99 -6.23 13.17
CA LEU A 20 3.91 -7.08 13.63
C LEU A 20 3.38 -6.60 14.96
N LYS A 21 2.07 -6.64 15.09
CA LYS A 21 1.42 -6.27 16.33
C LYS A 21 1.38 -7.46 17.26
N LYS A 22 0.95 -7.22 18.49
CA LYS A 22 0.91 -8.28 19.48
C LYS A 22 0.03 -9.43 19.08
N ASN A 23 -1.00 -9.15 18.28
CA ASN A 23 -1.89 -10.21 17.84
C ASN A 23 -1.37 -10.93 16.61
N GLY A 24 -0.16 -10.62 16.17
CA GLY A 24 0.43 -11.29 15.02
C GLY A 24 0.07 -10.70 13.69
N ASN A 25 -0.70 -9.62 13.67
CA ASN A 25 -1.08 -8.99 12.42
C ASN A 25 -0.08 -7.93 12.01
N ALA A 26 0.05 -7.73 10.71
CA ALA A 26 0.92 -6.70 10.17
C ALA A 26 0.06 -5.59 9.60
N PRO A 27 0.49 -4.33 9.74
CA PRO A 27 -0.28 -3.23 9.18
C PRO A 27 -0.19 -3.25 7.65
N ILE A 28 -1.29 -2.87 7.03
CA ILE A 28 -1.35 -2.77 5.58
C ILE A 28 -1.03 -1.35 5.19
N MET A 29 -0.03 -1.22 4.32
CA MET A 29 0.39 0.08 3.84
C MET A 29 -0.03 0.24 2.39
N ALA A 30 -0.23 1.47 2.00
CA ALA A 30 -0.55 1.78 0.62
C ALA A 30 0.47 2.77 0.09
N ARG A 31 0.86 2.57 -1.15
CA ARG A 31 1.76 3.49 -1.80
C ARG A 31 1.10 3.98 -3.08
N ILE A 32 0.97 5.29 -3.20
CA ILE A 32 0.46 5.91 -4.40
C ILE A 32 1.61 6.63 -5.07
N THR A 33 1.80 6.36 -6.35
CA THR A 33 2.82 7.05 -7.13
C THR A 33 2.12 7.87 -8.20
N ILE A 34 2.33 9.16 -8.17
CA ILE A 34 1.74 10.06 -9.16
C ILE A 34 2.88 10.79 -9.84
N ASP A 35 2.98 10.61 -11.15
CA ASP A 35 4.02 11.24 -11.94
C ASP A 35 5.41 11.01 -11.38
N GLY A 36 5.64 9.80 -10.91
CA GLY A 36 6.95 9.44 -10.41
C GLY A 36 7.22 9.83 -8.97
N THR A 37 6.26 10.46 -8.30
CA THR A 37 6.44 10.85 -6.91
C THR A 37 5.67 9.90 -6.02
N PRO A 38 6.37 9.07 -5.25
CA PRO A 38 5.67 8.10 -4.38
C PRO A 38 5.28 8.72 -3.05
N LYS A 39 4.13 8.32 -2.57
CA LYS A 39 3.68 8.67 -1.23
C LYS A 39 3.16 7.43 -0.57
N THR A 40 3.54 7.24 0.67
CA THR A 40 3.16 6.05 1.41
C THR A 40 2.33 6.45 2.60
N PHE A 41 1.28 5.70 2.88
CA PHE A 41 0.45 5.97 4.04
C PHE A 41 -0.12 4.67 4.57
N GLY A 42 -0.51 4.68 5.84
CA GLY A 42 -1.13 3.53 6.45
C GLY A 42 -2.61 3.53 6.19
N THR A 43 -3.17 2.36 5.93
CA THR A 43 -4.61 2.25 5.68
C THR A 43 -5.40 2.12 6.96
N LYS A 44 -4.70 1.93 8.10
CA LYS A 44 -5.32 1.66 9.39
C LYS A 44 -5.97 0.29 9.44
N LEU A 45 -5.61 -0.55 8.50
CA LEU A 45 -6.06 -1.93 8.47
C LEU A 45 -4.88 -2.82 8.76
N GLU A 46 -5.17 -4.03 9.20
CA GLU A 46 -4.11 -5.00 9.48
C GLU A 46 -4.63 -6.37 9.14
N ILE A 47 -3.70 -7.28 8.89
CA ILE A 47 -4.05 -8.63 8.51
C ILE A 47 -2.92 -9.55 8.91
N ASN A 48 -3.25 -10.78 9.23
CA ASN A 48 -2.24 -11.77 9.52
C ASN A 48 -1.49 -12.06 8.23
N PRO A 49 -0.15 -12.01 8.24
CA PRO A 49 0.60 -12.26 7.00
C PRO A 49 0.30 -13.58 6.33
N ASN A 50 -0.12 -14.58 7.10
CA ASN A 50 -0.46 -15.87 6.51
C ASN A 50 -1.71 -15.80 5.64
N ASN A 51 -2.50 -14.77 5.80
CA ASN A 51 -3.71 -14.59 5.01
C ASN A 51 -3.53 -13.60 3.87
N TRP A 52 -2.32 -13.13 3.70
CA TRP A 52 -2.03 -12.15 2.67
C TRP A 52 -1.53 -12.84 1.42
N ASP A 53 -2.07 -12.44 0.30
CA ASP A 53 -1.60 -12.99 -0.97
C ASP A 53 -0.53 -12.14 -1.59
#